data_e319e12b7c0208829310b7d46f977d1b
#
_entry.id   e319e12b7c0208829310b7d46f977d1b
#
_cell.length_a   1.000
_cell.length_b   1.000
_cell.length_c   1.000
_cell.angle_alpha   90.00
_cell.angle_beta   90.00
_cell.angle_gamma   90.00
#
_symmetry.space_group_name_H-M   'P 1'
#
loop_
_entity.id
_entity.type
_entity.pdbx_description
1 polymer ?
#
loop_
_entity_poly.entity_id
_entity_poly.type
_entity_poly.pdbx_seq_one_letter_code
_entity_poly.pdbx_strand_id
1 'polypeptide(L)'
;EQRKAWTAYSEALSRPHPDDMKVEDRELPLSHGKVTVRIYTPATADENAACVIYSHGGGFMKGDLDSSDTFAWGVAQDTNSAVISVDYRLAPEYPFPAAFNDIYETLCYVAGNPAAFGIDPNRIAVCGDSAGGNLSAAACLASRDRGGPKIVAQSLIYPGTGLEQSGGSYEENADAPGLTKSATIKYREMYIPESESKNPYARPVAANDFSNLPPAYI
;
A
#
# COMPACT_ATOMS: atom_id res chain seq x y z
N GLU A 1 18.09 -11.95 -5.15
CA GLU A 1 17.53 -13.32 -5.27
C GLU A 1 16.14 -13.43 -4.66
N GLN A 2 15.91 -12.99 -3.41
CA GLN A 2 14.60 -13.11 -2.73
C GLN A 2 13.47 -12.38 -3.47
N ARG A 3 13.71 -11.20 -4.05
CA ARG A 3 12.70 -10.47 -4.83
C ARG A 3 12.30 -11.27 -6.08
N LYS A 4 13.25 -11.79 -6.83
CA LYS A 4 12.98 -12.63 -8.02
C LYS A 4 12.18 -13.88 -7.68
N ALA A 5 12.52 -14.54 -6.56
CA ALA A 5 11.77 -15.71 -6.10
C ALA A 5 10.34 -15.34 -5.68
N TRP A 6 10.15 -14.16 -5.09
CA TRP A 6 8.83 -13.65 -4.72
C TRP A 6 7.97 -13.35 -5.94
N THR A 7 8.52 -12.63 -6.93
CA THR A 7 7.82 -12.34 -8.18
C THR A 7 7.45 -13.63 -8.91
N ALA A 8 8.38 -14.57 -9.07
CA ALA A 8 8.09 -15.87 -9.71
C ALA A 8 7.02 -16.69 -8.98
N TYR A 9 7.01 -16.66 -7.64
CA TYR A 9 5.99 -17.32 -6.84
C TYR A 9 4.62 -16.65 -7.05
N SER A 10 4.59 -15.33 -7.05
CA SER A 10 3.35 -14.56 -7.24
C SER A 10 2.80 -14.72 -8.66
N GLU A 11 3.66 -14.71 -9.68
CA GLU A 11 3.28 -14.98 -11.07
C GLU A 11 2.61 -16.36 -11.24
N ALA A 12 3.12 -17.39 -10.54
CA ALA A 12 2.51 -18.73 -10.59
C ALA A 12 1.09 -18.79 -10.00
N LEU A 13 0.71 -17.81 -9.18
CA LEU A 13 -0.60 -17.67 -8.57
C LEU A 13 -1.45 -16.59 -9.26
N SER A 14 -0.87 -15.83 -10.16
CA SER A 14 -1.55 -14.72 -10.82
C SER A 14 -2.63 -15.22 -11.79
N ARG A 15 -3.64 -14.39 -11.96
CA ARG A 15 -4.70 -14.58 -12.95
C ARG A 15 -4.68 -13.39 -13.91
N PRO A 16 -4.99 -13.60 -15.19
CA PRO A 16 -5.13 -12.49 -16.11
C PRO A 16 -6.30 -11.59 -15.68
N HIS A 17 -6.12 -10.29 -15.85
CA HIS A 17 -7.24 -9.34 -15.69
C HIS A 17 -8.28 -9.56 -16.79
N PRO A 18 -9.54 -9.12 -16.60
CA PRO A 18 -10.55 -9.15 -17.65
C PRO A 18 -10.10 -8.41 -18.91
N ASP A 19 -10.46 -8.95 -20.09
CA ASP A 19 -10.05 -8.41 -21.39
C ASP A 19 -10.56 -6.98 -21.63
N ASP A 20 -11.68 -6.61 -21.01
CA ASP A 20 -12.29 -5.29 -21.08
C ASP A 20 -11.80 -4.30 -20.03
N MET A 21 -10.93 -4.72 -19.11
CA MET A 21 -10.31 -3.83 -18.14
C MET A 21 -9.17 -3.03 -18.80
N LYS A 22 -9.24 -1.71 -18.70
CA LYS A 22 -8.10 -0.87 -19.08
C LYS A 22 -7.00 -0.96 -18.04
N VAL A 23 -5.79 -1.33 -18.45
CA VAL A 23 -4.59 -1.35 -17.64
C VAL A 23 -3.53 -0.45 -18.25
N GLU A 24 -2.93 0.45 -17.47
CA GLU A 24 -1.96 1.43 -17.95
C GLU A 24 -0.88 1.66 -16.90
N ASP A 25 0.39 1.53 -17.29
CA ASP A 25 1.53 1.94 -16.45
C ASP A 25 1.87 3.40 -16.72
N ARG A 26 2.09 4.18 -15.66
CA ARG A 26 2.38 5.60 -15.74
C ARG A 26 3.45 6.02 -14.73
N GLU A 27 4.38 6.86 -15.14
CA GLU A 27 5.32 7.51 -14.23
C GLU A 27 4.74 8.81 -13.66
N LEU A 28 4.70 8.93 -12.34
CA LEU A 28 4.27 10.14 -11.65
C LEU A 28 5.49 10.96 -11.21
N PRO A 29 5.55 12.27 -11.52
CA PRO A 29 6.61 13.15 -11.06
C PRO A 29 6.34 13.56 -9.60
N LEU A 30 6.98 12.89 -8.65
CA LEU A 30 6.90 13.21 -7.23
C LEU A 30 8.08 14.08 -6.80
N SER A 31 8.06 14.60 -5.58
CA SER A 31 9.06 15.57 -5.10
C SER A 31 10.49 15.05 -5.11
N HIS A 32 10.66 13.74 -4.96
CA HIS A 32 11.95 13.06 -4.87
C HIS A 32 12.34 12.29 -6.15
N GLY A 33 11.56 12.40 -7.21
CA GLY A 33 11.80 11.69 -8.47
C GLY A 33 10.52 11.10 -9.06
N LYS A 34 10.67 10.08 -9.89
CA LYS A 34 9.54 9.41 -10.52
C LYS A 34 9.17 8.14 -9.77
N VAL A 35 7.88 7.89 -9.63
CA VAL A 35 7.31 6.63 -9.14
C VAL A 35 6.41 6.06 -10.22
N THR A 36 6.58 4.77 -10.53
CA THR A 36 5.70 4.06 -11.45
C THR A 36 4.43 3.63 -10.73
N VAL A 37 3.31 3.80 -11.39
CA VAL A 37 2.01 3.27 -10.93
C VAL A 37 1.36 2.49 -12.05
N ARG A 38 0.60 1.44 -11.69
CA ARG A 38 -0.28 0.73 -12.62
C ARG A 38 -1.73 1.07 -12.29
N ILE A 39 -2.46 1.54 -13.29
CA ILE A 39 -3.83 2.01 -13.17
C ILE A 39 -4.74 0.96 -13.79
N TYR A 40 -5.70 0.47 -13.01
CA TYR A 40 -6.73 -0.47 -13.46
C TYR A 40 -8.07 0.26 -13.46
N THR A 41 -8.72 0.27 -14.62
CA THR A 41 -10.03 0.91 -14.76
C THR A 41 -11.00 -0.10 -15.38
N PRO A 42 -12.01 -0.58 -14.63
CA PRO A 42 -13.05 -1.44 -15.16
C PRO A 42 -13.81 -0.76 -16.30
N ALA A 43 -14.23 -1.52 -17.33
CA ALA A 43 -15.01 -0.98 -18.44
C ALA A 43 -16.35 -0.35 -18.00
N THR A 44 -16.86 -0.78 -16.86
CA THR A 44 -18.12 -0.29 -16.28
C THR A 44 -17.93 0.88 -15.30
N ALA A 45 -16.68 1.34 -15.09
CA ALA A 45 -16.41 2.46 -14.20
C ALA A 45 -17.01 3.76 -14.75
N ASP A 46 -17.53 4.59 -13.84
CA ASP A 46 -18.04 5.92 -14.17
C ASP A 46 -16.92 6.84 -14.70
N GLU A 47 -17.29 7.89 -15.46
CA GLU A 47 -16.34 8.91 -15.93
C GLU A 47 -15.58 9.62 -14.79
N ASN A 48 -16.20 9.71 -13.60
CA ASN A 48 -15.59 10.18 -12.36
C ASN A 48 -15.66 9.06 -11.32
N ALA A 49 -14.89 8.00 -11.55
CA ALA A 49 -14.90 6.82 -10.72
C ALA A 49 -14.44 7.09 -9.27
N ALA A 50 -14.87 6.27 -8.32
CA ALA A 50 -14.16 6.16 -7.07
C ALA A 50 -12.72 5.68 -7.34
N CYS A 51 -11.80 6.00 -6.45
CA CYS A 51 -10.39 5.63 -6.61
C CYS A 51 -9.88 4.89 -5.38
N VAL A 52 -9.06 3.88 -5.60
CA VAL A 52 -8.33 3.20 -4.54
C VAL A 52 -6.83 3.33 -4.81
N ILE A 53 -6.09 3.91 -3.87
CA ILE A 53 -4.63 3.83 -3.88
C ILE A 53 -4.26 2.51 -3.21
N TYR A 54 -3.62 1.63 -3.97
CA TYR A 54 -3.24 0.29 -3.51
C TYR A 54 -1.74 0.19 -3.26
N SER A 55 -1.40 -0.36 -2.10
CA SER A 55 -0.04 -0.61 -1.66
C SER A 55 0.16 -2.11 -1.42
N HIS A 56 1.07 -2.73 -2.15
CA HIS A 56 1.31 -4.17 -2.05
C HIS A 56 2.03 -4.58 -0.77
N GLY A 57 1.89 -5.84 -0.39
CA GLY A 57 2.66 -6.49 0.67
C GLY A 57 4.09 -6.84 0.26
N GLY A 58 4.82 -7.46 1.17
CA GLY A 58 6.19 -7.94 0.91
C GLY A 58 7.22 -7.47 1.93
N GLY A 59 6.78 -7.08 3.14
CA GLY A 59 7.66 -6.69 4.25
C GLY A 59 8.51 -5.46 3.96
N PHE A 60 8.05 -4.56 3.10
CA PHE A 60 8.75 -3.38 2.59
C PHE A 60 10.03 -3.68 1.78
N MET A 61 10.35 -4.95 1.53
CA MET A 61 11.61 -5.39 0.93
C MET A 61 11.45 -6.09 -0.41
N LYS A 62 10.25 -6.52 -0.73
CA LYS A 62 9.90 -7.26 -1.95
C LYS A 62 8.48 -6.93 -2.38
N GLY A 63 8.10 -7.37 -3.56
CA GLY A 63 6.88 -6.99 -4.24
C GLY A 63 7.15 -5.95 -5.32
N ASP A 64 6.27 -5.90 -6.27
CA ASP A 64 6.24 -5.00 -7.41
C ASP A 64 4.83 -5.00 -8.01
N LEU A 65 4.61 -4.28 -9.09
CA LEU A 65 3.32 -4.21 -9.78
C LEU A 65 2.86 -5.58 -10.29
N ASP A 66 3.78 -6.41 -10.78
CA ASP A 66 3.45 -7.72 -11.36
C ASP A 66 3.08 -8.74 -10.29
N SER A 67 3.81 -8.76 -9.16
CA SER A 67 3.54 -9.68 -8.04
C SER A 67 2.22 -9.38 -7.33
N SER A 68 1.68 -8.18 -7.46
CA SER A 68 0.42 -7.74 -6.86
C SER A 68 -0.72 -7.54 -7.87
N ASP A 69 -0.46 -7.82 -9.15
CA ASP A 69 -1.37 -7.55 -10.26
C ASP A 69 -2.78 -8.09 -10.01
N THR A 70 -2.90 -9.39 -9.74
CA THR A 70 -4.20 -10.06 -9.49
C THR A 70 -4.99 -9.42 -8.34
N PHE A 71 -4.28 -8.97 -7.31
CA PHE A 71 -4.93 -8.33 -6.16
C PHE A 71 -5.48 -6.95 -6.54
N ALA A 72 -4.66 -6.16 -7.23
CA ALA A 72 -4.99 -4.79 -7.60
C ALA A 72 -6.17 -4.76 -8.60
N TRP A 73 -6.13 -5.56 -9.67
CA TRP A 73 -7.24 -5.59 -10.63
C TRP A 73 -8.50 -6.24 -10.02
N GLY A 74 -8.35 -7.22 -9.10
CA GLY A 74 -9.47 -7.80 -8.37
C GLY A 74 -10.21 -6.75 -7.55
N VAL A 75 -9.49 -5.89 -6.82
CA VAL A 75 -10.08 -4.75 -6.09
C VAL A 75 -10.81 -3.82 -7.06
N ALA A 76 -10.21 -3.51 -8.22
CA ALA A 76 -10.85 -2.65 -9.21
C ALA A 76 -12.18 -3.23 -9.71
N GLN A 77 -12.19 -4.51 -10.05
CA GLN A 77 -13.37 -5.23 -10.55
C GLN A 77 -14.47 -5.31 -9.50
N ASP A 78 -14.13 -5.74 -8.27
CA ASP A 78 -15.12 -5.97 -7.22
C ASP A 78 -15.75 -4.68 -6.68
N THR A 79 -15.00 -3.58 -6.72
CA THR A 79 -15.47 -2.26 -6.23
C THR A 79 -15.96 -1.33 -7.34
N ASN A 80 -15.80 -1.73 -8.59
CA ASN A 80 -16.04 -0.88 -9.77
C ASN A 80 -15.38 0.51 -9.66
N SER A 81 -14.13 0.53 -9.18
CA SER A 81 -13.34 1.75 -8.95
C SER A 81 -12.07 1.75 -9.80
N ALA A 82 -11.52 2.92 -10.07
CA ALA A 82 -10.14 3.01 -10.54
C ALA A 82 -9.19 2.61 -9.41
N VAL A 83 -8.27 1.67 -9.66
CA VAL A 83 -7.23 1.29 -8.70
C VAL A 83 -5.88 1.75 -9.21
N ILE A 84 -5.12 2.41 -8.35
CA ILE A 84 -3.77 2.89 -8.64
C ILE A 84 -2.82 2.13 -7.74
N SER A 85 -2.20 1.08 -8.29
CA SER A 85 -1.17 0.28 -7.63
C SER A 85 0.17 0.99 -7.74
N VAL A 86 0.89 1.10 -6.62
CA VAL A 86 2.10 1.92 -6.52
C VAL A 86 3.33 1.04 -6.41
N ASP A 87 4.29 1.20 -7.32
CA ASP A 87 5.62 0.59 -7.26
C ASP A 87 6.54 1.40 -6.34
N TYR A 88 6.27 1.33 -5.05
CA TYR A 88 7.00 2.10 -4.06
C TYR A 88 8.42 1.56 -3.83
N ARG A 89 9.35 2.44 -3.46
CA ARG A 89 10.75 2.10 -3.20
C ARG A 89 10.89 1.17 -2.01
N LEU A 90 11.75 0.15 -2.17
CA LEU A 90 11.90 -0.93 -1.21
C LEU A 90 13.15 -0.78 -0.33
N ALA A 91 13.03 -1.19 0.93
CA ALA A 91 14.15 -1.41 1.82
C ALA A 91 14.93 -2.68 1.39
N PRO A 92 16.20 -2.84 1.78
CA PRO A 92 16.99 -1.92 2.60
C PRO A 92 17.62 -0.77 1.82
N GLU A 93 17.52 -0.74 0.48
CA GLU A 93 18.11 0.33 -0.35
C GLU A 93 17.47 1.69 -0.05
N TYR A 94 16.16 1.65 0.24
CA TYR A 94 15.36 2.83 0.56
C TYR A 94 14.54 2.58 1.83
N PRO A 95 15.16 2.71 3.02
CA PRO A 95 14.45 2.55 4.28
C PRO A 95 13.40 3.65 4.49
N PHE A 96 12.62 3.56 5.56
CA PHE A 96 11.70 4.63 5.95
C PHE A 96 12.43 6.00 5.98
N PRO A 97 11.83 7.07 5.41
CA PRO A 97 10.42 7.17 5.00
C PRO A 97 10.15 6.96 3.49
N ALA A 98 11.04 6.31 2.72
CA ALA A 98 10.96 6.30 1.26
C ALA A 98 9.61 5.74 0.75
N ALA A 99 9.26 4.50 1.11
CA ALA A 99 7.99 3.88 0.68
C ALA A 99 6.76 4.68 1.16
N PHE A 100 6.79 5.17 2.39
CA PHE A 100 5.73 6.00 2.93
C PHE A 100 5.55 7.29 2.11
N ASN A 101 6.63 7.97 1.75
CA ASN A 101 6.57 9.17 0.92
C ASN A 101 6.03 8.86 -0.47
N ASP A 102 6.42 7.74 -1.08
CA ASP A 102 5.93 7.33 -2.40
C ASP A 102 4.42 7.15 -2.39
N ILE A 103 3.87 6.50 -1.37
CA ILE A 103 2.42 6.29 -1.22
C ILE A 103 1.69 7.60 -0.94
N TYR A 104 2.16 8.37 0.04
CA TYR A 104 1.50 9.62 0.43
C TYR A 104 1.54 10.68 -0.67
N GLU A 105 2.69 10.85 -1.34
CA GLU A 105 2.80 11.79 -2.45
C GLU A 105 2.02 11.34 -3.68
N THR A 106 1.93 10.03 -3.96
CA THR A 106 1.03 9.49 -4.99
C THR A 106 -0.43 9.84 -4.69
N LEU A 107 -0.88 9.61 -3.45
CA LEU A 107 -2.22 10.01 -3.01
C LEU A 107 -2.47 11.51 -3.25
N CYS A 108 -1.54 12.36 -2.85
CA CYS A 108 -1.64 13.81 -3.04
C CYS A 108 -1.66 14.21 -4.52
N TYR A 109 -0.81 13.57 -5.34
CA TYR A 109 -0.71 13.84 -6.77
C TYR A 109 -2.00 13.45 -7.51
N VAL A 110 -2.54 12.27 -7.22
CA VAL A 110 -3.78 11.75 -7.80
C VAL A 110 -4.97 12.64 -7.44
N ALA A 111 -5.10 12.98 -6.16
CA ALA A 111 -6.16 13.86 -5.68
C ALA A 111 -6.08 15.29 -6.27
N GLY A 112 -4.87 15.78 -6.52
CA GLY A 112 -4.63 17.08 -7.12
C GLY A 112 -4.81 17.12 -8.65
N ASN A 113 -4.86 15.96 -9.31
CA ASN A 113 -4.98 15.83 -10.76
C ASN A 113 -6.11 14.88 -11.18
N PRO A 114 -7.33 14.98 -10.61
CA PRO A 114 -8.37 13.96 -10.74
C PRO A 114 -8.78 13.69 -12.20
N ALA A 115 -8.83 14.72 -13.03
CA ALA A 115 -9.18 14.58 -14.45
C ALA A 115 -8.19 13.73 -15.23
N ALA A 116 -6.90 13.75 -14.85
CA ALA A 116 -5.88 12.93 -15.52
C ALA A 116 -6.04 11.42 -15.22
N PHE A 117 -6.81 11.07 -14.19
CA PHE A 117 -7.07 9.70 -13.77
C PHE A 117 -8.54 9.28 -13.95
N GLY A 118 -9.42 10.20 -14.38
CA GLY A 118 -10.87 9.94 -14.52
C GLY A 118 -11.56 9.62 -13.19
N ILE A 119 -11.15 10.27 -12.10
CA ILE A 119 -11.63 9.96 -10.73
C ILE A 119 -12.29 11.15 -10.05
N ASP A 120 -13.13 10.87 -9.06
CA ASP A 120 -13.64 11.88 -8.12
C ASP A 120 -12.70 12.01 -6.91
N PRO A 121 -12.06 13.17 -6.69
CA PRO A 121 -11.14 13.38 -5.58
C PRO A 121 -11.81 13.32 -4.20
N ASN A 122 -13.13 13.34 -4.13
CA ASN A 122 -13.89 13.17 -2.89
C ASN A 122 -14.23 11.70 -2.58
N ARG A 123 -13.86 10.77 -3.46
CA ARG A 123 -14.15 9.33 -3.36
C ARG A 123 -12.88 8.49 -3.42
N ILE A 124 -11.84 8.91 -2.71
CA ILE A 124 -10.56 8.19 -2.65
C ILE A 124 -10.51 7.34 -1.39
N ALA A 125 -10.24 6.06 -1.55
CA ALA A 125 -9.92 5.11 -0.49
C ALA A 125 -8.46 4.66 -0.61
N VAL A 126 -7.95 4.04 0.45
CA VAL A 126 -6.64 3.36 0.45
C VAL A 126 -6.84 1.88 0.76
N CYS A 127 -6.04 1.04 0.15
CA CYS A 127 -6.06 -0.40 0.38
C CYS A 127 -4.63 -0.95 0.37
N GLY A 128 -4.37 -1.95 1.18
CA GLY A 128 -3.08 -2.63 1.14
C GLY A 128 -3.02 -3.83 2.07
N ASP A 129 -2.16 -4.77 1.71
CA ASP A 129 -1.91 -5.99 2.46
C ASP A 129 -0.57 -5.95 3.19
N SER A 130 -0.50 -6.47 4.42
CA SER A 130 0.73 -6.61 5.20
C SER A 130 1.49 -5.28 5.36
N ALA A 131 2.66 -5.14 4.75
CA ALA A 131 3.43 -3.88 4.67
C ALA A 131 2.63 -2.78 3.97
N GLY A 132 1.88 -3.10 2.91
CA GLY A 132 0.99 -2.18 2.22
C GLY A 132 -0.16 -1.69 3.11
N GLY A 133 -0.68 -2.57 3.98
CA GLY A 133 -1.65 -2.17 5.02
C GLY A 133 -1.07 -1.18 6.02
N ASN A 134 0.20 -1.33 6.40
CA ASN A 134 0.91 -0.32 7.20
C ASN A 134 0.98 1.02 6.46
N LEU A 135 1.43 1.01 5.19
CA LEU A 135 1.57 2.23 4.38
C LEU A 135 0.22 2.93 4.18
N SER A 136 -0.85 2.17 3.98
CA SER A 136 -2.22 2.68 3.88
C SER A 136 -2.70 3.35 5.17
N ALA A 137 -2.49 2.72 6.32
CA ALA A 137 -2.81 3.31 7.63
C ALA A 137 -1.97 4.57 7.91
N ALA A 138 -0.67 4.53 7.58
CA ALA A 138 0.22 5.68 7.70
C ALA A 138 -0.21 6.84 6.80
N ALA A 139 -0.66 6.57 5.57
CA ALA A 139 -1.19 7.59 4.67
C ALA A 139 -2.45 8.25 5.22
N CYS A 140 -3.34 7.49 5.89
CA CYS A 140 -4.52 8.05 6.57
C CYS A 140 -4.13 8.99 7.72
N LEU A 141 -3.18 8.59 8.56
CA LEU A 141 -2.64 9.43 9.62
C LEU A 141 -2.05 10.72 9.05
N ALA A 142 -1.18 10.59 8.05
CA ALA A 142 -0.51 11.73 7.43
C ALA A 142 -1.49 12.69 6.73
N SER A 143 -2.51 12.15 6.06
CA SER A 143 -3.52 12.96 5.39
C SER A 143 -4.30 13.82 6.39
N ARG A 144 -4.72 13.23 7.50
CA ARG A 144 -5.34 13.95 8.62
C ARG A 144 -4.42 15.02 9.20
N ASP A 145 -3.21 14.62 9.58
CA ASP A 145 -2.28 15.46 10.33
C ASP A 145 -1.74 16.64 9.52
N ARG A 146 -1.62 16.44 8.21
CA ARG A 146 -1.05 17.45 7.28
C ARG A 146 -2.12 18.22 6.50
N GLY A 147 -3.42 17.96 6.75
CA GLY A 147 -4.49 18.55 5.96
C GLY A 147 -4.43 18.14 4.49
N GLY A 148 -4.06 16.89 4.24
CA GLY A 148 -3.95 16.29 2.91
C GLY A 148 -5.32 15.92 2.31
N PRO A 149 -5.32 15.10 1.23
CA PRO A 149 -6.53 14.68 0.55
C PRO A 149 -7.49 13.93 1.49
N LYS A 150 -8.79 14.14 1.31
CA LYS A 150 -9.80 13.38 2.04
C LYS A 150 -9.78 11.91 1.61
N ILE A 151 -9.56 11.01 2.56
CA ILE A 151 -9.70 9.57 2.37
C ILE A 151 -11.05 9.16 2.96
N VAL A 152 -11.87 8.44 2.18
CA VAL A 152 -13.24 8.07 2.60
C VAL A 152 -13.30 6.70 3.26
N ALA A 153 -12.34 5.82 3.00
CA ALA A 153 -12.25 4.48 3.60
C ALA A 153 -10.81 3.96 3.56
N GLN A 154 -10.49 3.02 4.46
CA GLN A 154 -9.25 2.27 4.43
C GLN A 154 -9.54 0.76 4.57
N SER A 155 -8.97 -0.05 3.68
CA SER A 155 -9.00 -1.50 3.75
C SER A 155 -7.60 -2.02 4.09
N LEU A 156 -7.44 -2.55 5.28
CA LEU A 156 -6.16 -2.95 5.83
C LEU A 156 -6.12 -4.47 5.98
N ILE A 157 -5.50 -5.16 5.03
CA ILE A 157 -5.49 -6.61 4.99
C ILE A 157 -4.31 -7.11 5.81
N TYR A 158 -4.56 -7.81 6.92
CA TYR A 158 -3.55 -8.28 7.89
C TYR A 158 -2.38 -7.29 8.09
N PRO A 159 -2.65 -6.00 8.43
CA PRO A 159 -1.67 -4.94 8.38
C PRO A 159 -0.54 -5.12 9.39
N GLY A 160 0.68 -4.82 9.00
CA GLY A 160 1.82 -4.73 9.91
C GLY A 160 1.87 -3.40 10.65
N THR A 161 0.98 -3.16 11.62
CA THR A 161 0.81 -1.84 12.29
C THR A 161 1.94 -1.42 13.22
N GLY A 162 2.92 -2.30 13.45
CA GLY A 162 4.07 -2.00 14.31
C GLY A 162 3.88 -2.35 15.78
N LEU A 163 2.95 -3.26 16.11
CA LEU A 163 2.83 -3.86 17.45
C LEU A 163 4.15 -4.50 17.90
N GLU A 164 4.33 -4.64 19.20
CA GLU A 164 5.44 -5.40 19.73
C GLU A 164 5.35 -6.87 19.30
N GLN A 165 6.48 -7.41 18.87
CA GLN A 165 6.58 -8.78 18.37
C GLN A 165 6.89 -9.75 19.52
N SER A 166 6.05 -9.78 20.56
CA SER A 166 6.24 -10.58 21.76
C SER A 166 4.92 -11.16 22.28
N GLY A 167 4.99 -12.38 22.80
CA GLY A 167 3.86 -13.09 23.42
C GLY A 167 2.76 -13.54 22.45
N GLY A 168 1.78 -14.29 22.96
CA GLY A 168 0.61 -14.75 22.23
C GLY A 168 0.91 -15.40 20.89
N SER A 169 0.21 -15.01 19.85
CA SER A 169 0.33 -15.57 18.51
C SER A 169 1.71 -15.43 17.88
N TYR A 170 2.54 -14.47 18.31
CA TYR A 170 3.92 -14.37 17.83
C TYR A 170 4.80 -15.53 18.30
N GLU A 171 4.56 -16.02 19.51
CA GLU A 171 5.29 -17.19 20.03
C GLU A 171 4.70 -18.50 19.49
N GLU A 172 3.38 -18.61 19.42
CA GLU A 172 2.68 -19.77 18.89
C GLU A 172 3.03 -20.04 17.42
N ASN A 173 3.22 -18.97 16.62
CA ASN A 173 3.50 -19.05 15.21
C ASN A 173 4.93 -18.62 14.87
N ALA A 174 5.88 -18.74 15.80
CA ALA A 174 7.26 -18.27 15.60
C ALA A 174 7.92 -18.86 14.34
N ASP A 175 7.62 -20.12 14.03
CA ASP A 175 8.15 -20.87 12.90
C ASP A 175 7.09 -21.17 11.82
N ALA A 176 6.02 -20.37 11.77
CA ALA A 176 4.94 -20.58 10.80
C ALA A 176 5.44 -20.52 9.35
N PRO A 177 4.94 -21.39 8.46
CA PRO A 177 5.28 -21.36 7.05
C PRO A 177 4.96 -20.01 6.40
N GLY A 178 5.87 -19.53 5.55
CA GLY A 178 5.71 -18.28 4.80
C GLY A 178 6.18 -17.03 5.53
N LEU A 179 5.90 -16.88 6.85
CA LEU A 179 6.32 -15.72 7.62
C LEU A 179 6.67 -16.09 9.07
N THR A 180 7.95 -16.25 9.35
CA THR A 180 8.45 -16.55 10.70
C THR A 180 8.59 -15.29 11.53
N LYS A 181 8.59 -15.43 12.88
CA LYS A 181 8.88 -14.33 13.81
C LYS A 181 10.22 -13.66 13.49
N SER A 182 11.26 -14.44 13.22
CA SER A 182 12.58 -13.91 12.87
C SER A 182 12.57 -13.10 11.57
N ALA A 183 11.77 -13.49 10.58
CA ALA A 183 11.60 -12.74 9.35
C ALA A 183 10.88 -11.40 9.57
N THR A 184 9.84 -11.37 10.41
CA THR A 184 9.12 -10.11 10.72
C THR A 184 10.01 -9.11 11.44
N ILE A 185 10.84 -9.59 12.39
CA ILE A 185 11.84 -8.75 13.08
C ILE A 185 12.81 -8.15 12.07
N LYS A 186 13.37 -8.99 11.19
CA LYS A 186 14.33 -8.56 10.16
C LYS A 186 13.73 -7.53 9.20
N TYR A 187 12.48 -7.72 8.76
CA TYR A 187 11.80 -6.73 7.89
C TYR A 187 11.65 -5.38 8.57
N ARG A 188 11.27 -5.38 9.85
CA ARG A 188 11.16 -4.14 10.64
C ARG A 188 12.51 -3.44 10.76
N GLU A 189 13.56 -4.16 11.12
CA GLU A 189 14.92 -3.61 11.30
C GLU A 189 15.51 -3.03 10.01
N MET A 190 15.20 -3.64 8.87
CA MET A 190 15.65 -3.16 7.57
C MET A 190 14.83 -1.97 7.05
N TYR A 191 13.55 -1.88 7.44
CA TYR A 191 12.68 -0.80 7.00
C TYR A 191 12.74 0.42 7.91
N ILE A 192 12.71 0.23 9.25
CA ILE A 192 12.59 1.32 10.23
C ILE A 192 13.94 1.59 10.89
N PRO A 193 14.63 2.70 10.57
CA PRO A 193 15.80 3.13 11.33
C PRO A 193 15.45 3.33 12.80
N GLU A 194 16.39 3.07 13.71
CA GLU A 194 16.16 3.19 15.16
C GLU A 194 15.67 4.58 15.56
N SER A 195 16.16 5.63 14.93
CA SER A 195 15.73 7.02 15.14
C SER A 195 14.24 7.24 14.84
N GLU A 196 13.65 6.38 14.01
CA GLU A 196 12.26 6.45 13.56
C GLU A 196 11.34 5.42 14.24
N SER A 197 11.87 4.69 15.21
CA SER A 197 11.15 3.59 15.90
C SER A 197 9.86 4.01 16.61
N LYS A 198 9.69 5.30 16.90
CA LYS A 198 8.49 5.89 17.51
C LYS A 198 7.66 6.74 16.54
N ASN A 199 8.05 6.81 15.27
CA ASN A 199 7.34 7.60 14.27
C ASN A 199 6.01 6.92 13.89
N PRO A 200 4.83 7.61 14.04
CA PRO A 200 3.54 7.01 13.72
C PRO A 200 3.34 6.69 12.23
N TYR A 201 4.12 7.30 11.35
CA TYR A 201 4.06 6.97 9.92
C TYR A 201 4.91 5.72 9.57
N ALA A 202 5.85 5.32 10.43
CA ALA A 202 6.53 4.04 10.33
C ALA A 202 5.78 2.93 11.09
N ARG A 203 5.18 3.30 12.22
CA ARG A 203 4.45 2.41 13.13
C ARG A 203 3.10 3.03 13.49
N PRO A 204 2.05 2.81 12.70
CA PRO A 204 0.74 3.43 12.93
C PRO A 204 0.20 3.26 14.35
N VAL A 205 0.47 2.13 15.00
CA VAL A 205 0.06 1.89 16.40
C VAL A 205 0.72 2.86 17.40
N ALA A 206 1.81 3.53 17.05
CA ALA A 206 2.48 4.52 17.89
C ALA A 206 1.81 5.91 17.84
N ALA A 207 0.77 6.10 17.06
CA ALA A 207 0.01 7.35 17.05
C ALA A 207 -0.66 7.57 18.41
N ASN A 208 -0.65 8.82 18.87
CA ASN A 208 -1.30 9.19 20.14
C ASN A 208 -2.80 9.48 20.00
N ASP A 209 -3.26 9.69 18.76
CA ASP A 209 -4.65 10.02 18.45
C ASP A 209 -5.08 9.28 17.17
N PHE A 210 -6.21 8.60 17.25
CA PHE A 210 -6.85 7.87 16.15
C PHE A 210 -8.20 8.49 15.76
N SER A 211 -8.54 9.65 16.29
CA SER A 211 -9.75 10.37 15.91
C SER A 211 -9.68 10.89 14.48
N ASN A 212 -10.84 11.09 13.87
CA ASN A 212 -10.98 11.66 12.52
C ASN A 212 -10.25 10.88 11.40
N LEU A 213 -9.95 9.61 11.62
CA LEU A 213 -9.50 8.71 10.56
C LEU A 213 -10.70 8.18 9.77
N PRO A 214 -10.50 7.81 8.49
CA PRO A 214 -11.56 7.20 7.71
C PRO A 214 -12.00 5.85 8.31
N PRO A 215 -13.26 5.42 8.06
CA PRO A 215 -13.70 4.07 8.43
C PRO A 215 -12.71 3.01 7.95
N ALA A 216 -12.44 2.01 8.79
CA ALA A 216 -11.49 0.94 8.51
C ALA A 216 -12.20 -0.41 8.39
N TYR A 217 -11.83 -1.17 7.39
CA TYR A 217 -12.02 -2.62 7.30
C TYR A 217 -10.66 -3.29 7.56
N ILE A 218 -10.61 -4.21 8.54
CA ILE A 218 -9.37 -4.89 8.96
C ILE A 218 -9.58 -6.40 8.95
#